data_fca9c7d4cb20991c1a7b9f5918d70c35
#
_entry.id   fca9c7d4cb20991c1a7b9f5918d70c35
#
_cell.length_a   1.000
_cell.length_b   1.000
_cell.length_c   1.000
_cell.angle_alpha   90.00
_cell.angle_beta   90.00
_cell.angle_gamma   90.00
#
_symmetry.space_group_name_H-M   'P 1'
#
loop_
_entity.id
_entity.type
_entity.pdbx_description
1 polymer ?
#
loop_
_entity_poly.entity_id
_entity_poly.type
_entity_poly.pdbx_seq_one_letter_code
_entity_poly.pdbx_strand_id
1 'polypeptide(L)'
;MRSRGLGLTAALLLAGATHGANDAEKLRGGATLMATQVYSLEDDRKVLKAFEGLRVADVSDGMDFVGLHDIGLVNPEIHPLWKDTVNYTHRIIGIAVTVRYVPTQEPPAGKRNEADFDKWVGDFYNQRTPEPFAPLLREGSVVVIEEAPETDVGSIGSNNIMAWKLKGAVGVITSNTCRDTDEIITQKVPLYLKQVGRGIRPGRNEVESVNRPIVLGGVLVMPGDVVVADGDGVIVVPRKVALEVARYAHKVIDGDKNARRDLYKKLGLPADKSTN
;
A
#
# COMPACT_ATOMS: atom_id res chain seq x y z
N MET A 1 77.21 -10.97 -2.29
CA MET A 1 76.15 -10.10 -1.72
C MET A 1 74.89 -10.89 -1.71
N ARG A 2 74.42 -11.28 -0.54
CA ARG A 2 73.17 -12.08 -0.38
C ARG A 2 72.03 -11.17 0.06
N SER A 3 71.02 -10.98 -0.72
CA SER A 3 69.79 -10.31 -0.34
C SER A 3 68.84 -11.30 0.32
N ARG A 4 68.47 -11.05 1.57
CA ARG A 4 67.46 -11.78 2.33
C ARG A 4 66.06 -11.17 2.00
N GLY A 5 65.22 -11.96 1.37
CA GLY A 5 63.81 -11.60 1.27
C GLY A 5 63.10 -11.90 2.59
N LEU A 6 62.44 -10.89 3.16
CA LEU A 6 61.49 -11.04 4.26
C LEU A 6 60.15 -11.49 3.68
N GLY A 7 59.75 -12.71 3.99
CA GLY A 7 58.42 -13.19 3.76
C GLY A 7 57.47 -12.64 4.85
N LEU A 8 56.54 -11.79 4.49
CA LEU A 8 55.42 -11.39 5.35
C LEU A 8 54.34 -12.47 5.25
N THR A 9 54.27 -13.30 6.28
CA THR A 9 53.15 -14.22 6.46
C THR A 9 51.99 -13.45 7.08
N ALA A 10 50.96 -13.15 6.27
CA ALA A 10 49.70 -12.60 6.77
C ALA A 10 48.93 -13.70 7.51
N ALA A 11 48.91 -13.59 8.83
CA ALA A 11 48.04 -14.41 9.67
C ALA A 11 46.63 -13.85 9.54
N LEU A 12 45.75 -14.55 8.78
CA LEU A 12 44.30 -14.33 8.80
C LEU A 12 43.80 -14.81 10.17
N LEU A 13 43.46 -13.86 11.04
CA LEU A 13 42.74 -14.13 12.29
C LEU A 13 41.30 -14.53 11.94
N LEU A 14 41.02 -15.82 12.00
CA LEU A 14 39.64 -16.37 12.06
C LEU A 14 39.11 -16.11 13.48
N ALA A 15 38.67 -14.89 13.75
CA ALA A 15 37.85 -14.55 14.91
C ALA A 15 36.41 -14.37 14.43
N GLY A 16 35.60 -15.44 14.44
CA GLY A 16 34.21 -15.32 13.99
C GLY A 16 33.33 -16.58 14.11
N ALA A 17 33.82 -17.66 14.73
CA ALA A 17 33.08 -18.92 14.65
C ALA A 17 32.12 -19.22 15.82
N THR A 18 32.04 -18.41 16.86
CA THR A 18 31.15 -18.70 18.02
C THR A 18 29.91 -17.86 18.13
N HIS A 19 29.75 -16.77 17.36
CA HIS A 19 28.52 -15.96 17.32
C HIS A 19 27.51 -16.51 16.29
N GLY A 20 27.96 -17.16 15.22
CA GLY A 20 27.10 -17.58 14.12
C GLY A 20 26.13 -18.74 14.41
N ALA A 21 26.48 -19.66 15.31
CA ALA A 21 25.64 -20.83 15.58
C ALA A 21 24.39 -20.47 16.42
N ASN A 22 24.53 -19.59 17.41
CA ASN A 22 23.40 -19.12 18.21
C ASN A 22 22.45 -18.19 17.40
N ASP A 23 22.98 -17.43 16.43
CA ASP A 23 22.16 -16.56 15.59
C ASP A 23 21.42 -17.35 14.53
N ALA A 24 22.02 -18.40 13.95
CA ALA A 24 21.34 -19.30 13.02
C ALA A 24 20.16 -20.02 13.67
N GLU A 25 20.30 -20.49 14.90
CA GLU A 25 19.22 -21.17 15.64
C GLU A 25 18.04 -20.24 15.91
N LYS A 26 18.30 -18.99 16.28
CA LYS A 26 17.25 -17.95 16.45
C LYS A 26 16.50 -17.64 15.14
N LEU A 27 17.21 -17.68 14.00
CA LEU A 27 16.63 -17.41 12.69
C LEU A 27 15.77 -18.55 12.15
N ARG A 28 15.88 -19.78 12.68
CA ARG A 28 15.06 -20.94 12.25
C ARG A 28 13.56 -20.71 12.47
N GLY A 29 13.19 -19.94 13.48
CA GLY A 29 11.81 -19.52 13.76
C GLY A 29 11.35 -18.28 12.96
N GLY A 30 12.20 -17.76 12.09
CA GLY A 30 11.96 -16.52 11.34
C GLY A 30 12.38 -15.28 12.13
N ALA A 31 12.68 -14.21 11.40
CA ALA A 31 13.00 -12.89 11.97
C ALA A 31 12.46 -11.77 11.08
N THR A 32 12.06 -10.69 11.72
CA THR A 32 11.74 -9.45 11.01
C THR A 32 12.93 -8.52 11.09
N LEU A 33 13.52 -8.21 9.93
CA LEU A 33 14.74 -7.40 9.84
C LEU A 33 14.46 -5.93 9.54
N MET A 34 13.27 -5.61 9.03
CA MET A 34 12.84 -4.23 8.77
C MET A 34 12.01 -3.73 9.95
N ALA A 35 12.53 -2.73 10.65
CA ALA A 35 11.81 -2.08 11.73
C ALA A 35 10.66 -1.22 11.19
N THR A 36 9.51 -1.27 11.84
CA THR A 36 8.37 -0.38 11.60
C THR A 36 8.32 0.69 12.69
N GLN A 37 7.83 1.87 12.33
CA GLN A 37 7.64 2.97 13.26
C GLN A 37 6.15 3.19 13.51
N VAL A 38 5.79 3.48 14.76
CA VAL A 38 4.44 3.87 15.13
C VAL A 38 4.37 5.40 15.17
N TYR A 39 3.40 5.96 14.45
CA TYR A 39 3.13 7.39 14.41
C TYR A 39 1.86 7.71 15.21
N SER A 40 1.83 8.90 15.81
CA SER A 40 0.63 9.39 16.50
C SER A 40 -0.44 9.82 15.49
N LEU A 41 -1.70 9.94 15.93
CA LEU A 41 -2.77 10.49 15.09
C LEU A 41 -2.50 11.96 14.74
N GLU A 42 -1.85 12.70 15.62
CA GLU A 42 -1.47 14.09 15.37
C GLU A 42 -0.41 14.19 14.26
N ASP A 43 0.60 13.30 14.27
CA ASP A 43 1.59 13.22 13.19
C ASP A 43 0.92 12.88 11.85
N ASP A 44 -0.07 11.98 11.86
CA ASP A 44 -0.81 11.64 10.65
C ASP A 44 -1.59 12.83 10.12
N ARG A 45 -2.35 13.51 10.98
CA ARG A 45 -3.11 14.72 10.61
C ARG A 45 -2.22 15.82 10.02
N LYS A 46 -1.05 16.03 10.62
CA LYS A 46 -0.07 17.02 10.12
C LYS A 46 0.37 16.68 8.70
N VAL A 47 0.70 15.42 8.44
CA VAL A 47 1.14 14.97 7.11
C VAL A 47 -0.02 15.00 6.12
N LEU A 48 -1.19 14.47 6.48
CA LEU A 48 -2.37 14.50 5.61
C LEU A 48 -2.75 15.91 5.19
N LYS A 49 -2.70 16.87 6.11
CA LYS A 49 -2.93 18.29 5.80
C LYS A 49 -1.89 18.83 4.81
N ALA A 50 -0.63 18.41 4.92
CA ALA A 50 0.41 18.82 3.98
C ALA A 50 0.21 18.26 2.56
N PHE A 51 -0.51 17.14 2.41
CA PHE A 51 -0.82 16.56 1.09
C PHE A 51 -2.18 16.99 0.53
N GLU A 52 -2.96 17.74 1.27
CA GLU A 52 -4.32 18.15 0.85
C GLU A 52 -4.31 18.80 -0.55
N GLY A 53 -5.13 18.28 -1.46
CA GLY A 53 -5.28 18.80 -2.81
C GLY A 53 -4.19 18.38 -3.82
N LEU A 54 -3.13 17.69 -3.40
CA LEU A 54 -2.08 17.21 -4.30
C LEU A 54 -2.56 16.03 -5.14
N ARG A 55 -2.00 15.93 -6.36
CA ARG A 55 -2.22 14.85 -7.32
C ARG A 55 -1.01 13.92 -7.37
N VAL A 56 -1.20 12.73 -7.94
CA VAL A 56 -0.10 11.77 -8.16
C VAL A 56 1.05 12.43 -8.93
N ALA A 57 0.75 13.19 -10.00
CA ALA A 57 1.76 13.89 -10.79
C ALA A 57 2.58 14.90 -9.96
N ASP A 58 1.91 15.73 -9.15
CA ASP A 58 2.59 16.74 -8.33
C ASP A 58 3.50 16.07 -7.27
N VAL A 59 3.02 14.97 -6.71
CA VAL A 59 3.77 14.18 -5.71
C VAL A 59 4.96 13.47 -6.36
N SER A 60 4.82 13.00 -7.61
CA SER A 60 5.93 12.42 -8.38
C SER A 60 7.05 13.44 -8.56
N ASP A 61 6.73 14.67 -8.97
CA ASP A 61 7.71 15.77 -9.09
C ASP A 61 8.35 16.08 -7.72
N GLY A 62 7.57 15.99 -6.65
CA GLY A 62 8.08 16.13 -5.28
C GLY A 62 9.04 15.02 -4.87
N MET A 63 8.79 13.79 -5.30
CA MET A 63 9.69 12.65 -5.09
C MET A 63 11.00 12.82 -5.86
N ASP A 64 10.93 13.28 -7.11
CA ASP A 64 12.11 13.59 -7.92
C ASP A 64 12.95 14.68 -7.26
N PHE A 65 12.31 15.73 -6.72
CA PHE A 65 12.99 16.81 -6.01
C PHE A 65 13.81 16.31 -4.82
N VAL A 66 13.33 15.31 -4.09
CA VAL A 66 14.08 14.73 -2.95
C VAL A 66 15.03 13.60 -3.38
N GLY A 67 15.20 13.36 -4.69
CA GLY A 67 16.12 12.37 -5.24
C GLY A 67 15.61 10.92 -5.20
N LEU A 68 14.30 10.73 -5.10
CA LEU A 68 13.66 9.41 -5.07
C LEU A 68 12.90 9.12 -6.37
N HIS A 69 13.60 9.25 -7.50
CA HIS A 69 13.06 9.01 -8.84
C HIS A 69 12.46 7.60 -8.94
N ASP A 70 11.22 7.50 -9.40
CA ASP A 70 10.45 6.27 -9.69
C ASP A 70 10.22 5.33 -8.49
N ILE A 71 10.76 5.62 -7.31
CA ILE A 71 10.73 4.71 -6.16
C ILE A 71 9.31 4.48 -5.63
N GLY A 72 8.45 5.47 -5.70
CA GLY A 72 7.08 5.41 -5.16
C GLY A 72 6.01 5.10 -6.19
N LEU A 73 6.33 5.03 -7.48
CA LEU A 73 5.36 4.81 -8.56
C LEU A 73 4.93 3.35 -8.61
N VAL A 74 3.69 3.10 -8.23
CA VAL A 74 3.08 1.76 -8.26
C VAL A 74 2.77 1.37 -9.71
N ASN A 75 2.97 0.07 -10.05
CA ASN A 75 2.67 -0.45 -11.38
C ASN A 75 1.29 0.01 -11.85
N PRO A 76 1.16 0.62 -13.05
CA PRO A 76 -0.08 1.19 -13.58
C PRO A 76 -1.18 0.16 -13.86
N GLU A 77 -0.90 -1.13 -13.79
CA GLU A 77 -1.94 -2.16 -13.78
C GLU A 77 -2.88 -2.03 -12.56
N ILE A 78 -2.39 -1.41 -11.46
CA ILE A 78 -3.22 -1.07 -10.30
C ILE A 78 -3.84 0.29 -10.56
N HIS A 79 -5.12 0.30 -10.89
CA HIS A 79 -5.86 1.46 -11.36
C HIS A 79 -7.17 1.66 -10.59
N PRO A 80 -7.77 2.86 -10.64
CA PRO A 80 -9.03 3.10 -9.97
C PRO A 80 -10.15 2.25 -10.58
N LEU A 81 -10.95 1.59 -9.72
CA LEU A 81 -12.14 0.85 -10.13
C LEU A 81 -13.16 1.76 -10.85
N TRP A 82 -13.25 3.01 -10.42
CA TRP A 82 -14.14 4.02 -10.99
C TRP A 82 -13.52 5.41 -10.90
N LYS A 83 -13.97 6.35 -11.73
CA LYS A 83 -13.49 7.73 -11.75
C LYS A 83 -14.66 8.72 -11.66
N ASP A 84 -14.51 9.70 -10.79
CA ASP A 84 -15.36 10.90 -10.74
C ASP A 84 -14.55 12.07 -11.30
N THR A 85 -14.82 12.44 -12.54
CA THR A 85 -14.10 13.51 -13.23
C THR A 85 -14.64 14.90 -12.92
N VAL A 86 -15.73 15.00 -12.15
CA VAL A 86 -16.34 16.27 -11.74
C VAL A 86 -15.88 16.68 -10.34
N ASN A 87 -16.01 15.77 -9.37
CA ASN A 87 -15.73 16.07 -7.96
C ASN A 87 -14.45 15.41 -7.44
N TYR A 88 -13.84 14.51 -8.22
CA TYR A 88 -12.63 13.76 -7.88
C TYR A 88 -12.75 12.93 -6.59
N THR A 89 -13.97 12.46 -6.29
CA THR A 89 -14.25 11.70 -5.06
C THR A 89 -13.64 10.29 -5.04
N HIS A 90 -13.07 9.85 -6.16
CA HIS A 90 -12.30 8.60 -6.28
C HIS A 90 -10.84 8.73 -5.78
N ARG A 91 -10.37 9.94 -5.47
CA ARG A 91 -8.99 10.18 -5.03
C ARG A 91 -8.77 9.71 -3.61
N ILE A 92 -7.54 9.27 -3.35
CA ILE A 92 -7.05 8.90 -2.02
C ILE A 92 -5.86 9.79 -1.66
N ILE A 93 -5.89 10.33 -0.46
CA ILE A 93 -4.72 10.82 0.27
C ILE A 93 -4.85 10.22 1.67
N GLY A 94 -3.91 9.37 2.06
CA GLY A 94 -4.03 8.68 3.35
C GLY A 94 -2.75 8.03 3.83
N ILE A 95 -2.83 7.44 5.01
CA ILE A 95 -1.73 6.77 5.69
C ILE A 95 -1.89 5.26 5.58
N ALA A 96 -0.86 4.57 5.12
CA ALA A 96 -0.87 3.15 4.85
C ALA A 96 -1.03 2.31 6.14
N VAL A 97 -2.07 1.47 6.17
CA VAL A 97 -2.20 0.31 7.03
C VAL A 97 -2.06 -0.92 6.14
N THR A 98 -0.98 -1.67 6.31
CA THR A 98 -0.58 -2.71 5.37
C THR A 98 -1.07 -4.08 5.80
N VAL A 99 -1.46 -4.90 4.82
CA VAL A 99 -1.91 -6.28 5.02
C VAL A 99 -1.31 -7.15 3.93
N ARG A 100 -0.87 -8.35 4.28
CA ARG A 100 -0.39 -9.33 3.32
C ARG A 100 -1.17 -10.62 3.40
N TYR A 101 -1.71 -11.06 2.26
CA TYR A 101 -2.34 -12.35 2.06
C TYR A 101 -1.46 -13.25 1.20
N VAL A 102 -1.37 -14.52 1.58
CA VAL A 102 -0.63 -15.56 0.85
C VAL A 102 -1.57 -16.71 0.47
N PRO A 103 -1.23 -17.52 -0.54
CA PRO A 103 -2.01 -18.70 -0.86
C PRO A 103 -2.09 -19.66 0.32
N THR A 104 -3.27 -20.28 0.53
CA THR A 104 -3.42 -21.31 1.54
C THR A 104 -2.76 -22.63 1.13
N GLN A 105 -2.25 -23.37 2.10
CA GLN A 105 -1.83 -24.78 1.95
C GLN A 105 -2.93 -25.75 2.38
N GLU A 106 -4.09 -25.27 2.84
CA GLU A 106 -5.23 -26.11 3.18
C GLU A 106 -5.86 -26.71 1.91
N PRO A 107 -6.10 -28.02 1.88
CA PRO A 107 -6.69 -28.66 0.70
C PRO A 107 -8.09 -28.10 0.44
N PRO A 108 -8.49 -28.00 -0.83
CA PRO A 108 -9.85 -27.61 -1.16
C PRO A 108 -10.86 -28.48 -0.44
N ALA A 109 -11.89 -27.86 0.09
CA ALA A 109 -13.00 -28.58 0.69
C ALA A 109 -13.71 -29.42 -0.38
N GLY A 110 -13.93 -30.69 -0.10
CA GLY A 110 -14.85 -31.52 -0.90
C GLY A 110 -16.28 -30.99 -0.82
N LYS A 111 -17.19 -31.59 -1.59
CA LYS A 111 -18.62 -31.26 -1.52
C LYS A 111 -19.13 -31.44 -0.08
N ARG A 112 -19.80 -30.42 0.45
CA ARG A 112 -20.42 -30.39 1.79
C ARG A 112 -21.90 -30.10 1.67
N ASN A 113 -22.67 -30.48 2.69
CA ASN A 113 -23.99 -29.90 2.86
C ASN A 113 -23.88 -28.41 3.30
N GLU A 114 -24.97 -27.70 3.28
CA GLU A 114 -25.01 -26.25 3.55
C GLU A 114 -24.46 -25.92 4.95
N ALA A 115 -24.92 -26.60 5.98
CA ALA A 115 -24.49 -26.34 7.36
C ALA A 115 -22.99 -26.57 7.59
N ASP A 116 -22.44 -27.66 7.00
CA ASP A 116 -21.01 -27.95 7.09
C ASP A 116 -20.16 -26.94 6.28
N PHE A 117 -20.72 -26.46 5.18
CA PHE A 117 -20.08 -25.43 4.35
C PHE A 117 -20.01 -24.11 5.09
N ASP A 118 -21.12 -23.66 5.66
CA ASP A 118 -21.20 -22.39 6.42
C ASP A 118 -20.28 -22.43 7.63
N LYS A 119 -20.24 -23.54 8.35
CA LYS A 119 -19.33 -23.73 9.47
C LYS A 119 -17.87 -23.65 9.02
N TRP A 120 -17.50 -24.35 7.95
CA TRP A 120 -16.13 -24.33 7.42
C TRP A 120 -15.74 -22.91 6.95
N VAL A 121 -16.61 -22.20 6.25
CA VAL A 121 -16.38 -20.82 5.81
C VAL A 121 -16.13 -19.92 7.02
N GLY A 122 -17.00 -20.01 8.04
CA GLY A 122 -16.85 -19.23 9.27
C GLY A 122 -15.55 -19.53 10.02
N ASP A 123 -15.20 -20.81 10.19
CA ASP A 123 -13.97 -21.24 10.83
C ASP A 123 -12.74 -20.72 10.05
N PHE A 124 -12.74 -20.78 8.73
CA PHE A 124 -11.65 -20.29 7.91
C PHE A 124 -11.47 -18.78 8.03
N TYR A 125 -12.57 -18.01 7.97
CA TYR A 125 -12.51 -16.55 8.18
C TYR A 125 -11.96 -16.21 9.56
N ASN A 126 -12.33 -16.93 10.60
CA ASN A 126 -11.91 -16.63 11.97
C ASN A 126 -10.47 -17.04 12.26
N GLN A 127 -9.99 -18.14 11.67
CA GLN A 127 -8.71 -18.75 12.04
C GLN A 127 -7.58 -18.47 11.05
N ARG A 128 -7.90 -18.37 9.74
CA ARG A 128 -6.91 -18.30 8.68
C ARG A 128 -6.86 -16.94 7.97
N THR A 129 -7.99 -16.30 7.85
CA THR A 129 -8.08 -15.03 7.14
C THR A 129 -8.91 -13.98 7.88
N PRO A 130 -8.68 -13.78 9.19
CA PRO A 130 -9.32 -12.70 9.95
C PRO A 130 -8.85 -11.34 9.46
N GLU A 131 -9.43 -10.29 10.03
CA GLU A 131 -9.06 -8.90 9.76
C GLU A 131 -8.43 -8.23 11.00
N PRO A 132 -7.27 -8.72 11.51
CA PRO A 132 -6.65 -8.19 12.72
C PRO A 132 -6.10 -6.77 12.54
N PHE A 133 -6.06 -6.24 11.32
CA PHE A 133 -5.73 -4.85 11.02
C PHE A 133 -6.89 -3.87 11.27
N ALA A 134 -8.14 -4.34 11.31
CA ALA A 134 -9.30 -3.46 11.44
C ALA A 134 -9.28 -2.56 12.70
N PRO A 135 -8.75 -2.99 13.87
CA PRO A 135 -8.55 -2.12 15.02
C PRO A 135 -7.46 -1.03 14.85
N LEU A 136 -6.58 -1.18 13.84
CA LEU A 136 -5.54 -0.19 13.54
C LEU A 136 -6.07 0.99 12.72
N LEU A 137 -7.24 0.83 12.09
CA LEU A 137 -7.84 1.85 11.25
C LEU A 137 -8.30 3.03 12.09
N ARG A 138 -7.99 4.22 11.59
CA ARG A 138 -8.36 5.51 12.17
C ARG A 138 -8.56 6.53 11.06
N GLU A 139 -8.98 7.73 11.40
CA GLU A 139 -9.16 8.84 10.46
C GLU A 139 -7.96 8.98 9.50
N GLY A 140 -8.21 8.94 8.20
CA GLY A 140 -7.19 9.08 7.17
C GLY A 140 -6.41 7.79 6.83
N SER A 141 -6.77 6.63 7.38
CA SER A 141 -6.13 5.37 7.02
C SER A 141 -6.46 4.94 5.59
N VAL A 142 -5.49 4.34 4.90
CA VAL A 142 -5.70 3.59 3.65
C VAL A 142 -5.34 2.15 3.90
N VAL A 143 -6.24 1.22 3.58
CA VAL A 143 -5.93 -0.22 3.64
C VAL A 143 -5.15 -0.59 2.38
N VAL A 144 -3.89 -0.98 2.55
CA VAL A 144 -3.01 -1.38 1.44
C VAL A 144 -2.73 -2.87 1.53
N ILE A 145 -3.14 -3.61 0.50
CA ILE A 145 -3.16 -5.07 0.53
C ILE A 145 -2.21 -5.64 -0.54
N GLU A 146 -1.24 -6.43 -0.10
CA GLU A 146 -0.48 -7.32 -0.97
C GLU A 146 -1.17 -8.68 -1.02
N GLU A 147 -1.44 -9.17 -2.23
CA GLU A 147 -2.04 -10.48 -2.47
C GLU A 147 -1.24 -11.27 -3.50
N ALA A 148 -1.33 -12.59 -3.43
CA ALA A 148 -0.74 -13.46 -4.44
C ALA A 148 -1.37 -13.21 -5.83
N PRO A 149 -0.56 -13.07 -6.88
CA PRO A 149 -1.00 -12.48 -8.15
C PRO A 149 -1.92 -13.36 -9.00
N GLU A 150 -2.09 -14.66 -8.71
CA GLU A 150 -2.66 -15.62 -9.66
C GLU A 150 -3.98 -16.26 -9.20
N THR A 151 -4.61 -15.74 -8.17
CA THR A 151 -5.86 -16.32 -7.66
C THR A 151 -7.06 -15.41 -7.98
N ASP A 152 -8.13 -16.01 -8.54
CA ASP A 152 -9.42 -15.34 -8.71
C ASP A 152 -10.15 -15.26 -7.35
N VAL A 153 -9.56 -14.54 -6.42
CA VAL A 153 -10.10 -14.32 -5.09
C VAL A 153 -10.57 -12.89 -4.99
N GLY A 154 -11.88 -12.66 -4.92
CA GLY A 154 -12.39 -11.38 -4.49
C GLY A 154 -12.15 -11.19 -2.99
N SER A 155 -10.90 -10.97 -2.61
CA SER A 155 -10.47 -10.91 -1.20
C SER A 155 -11.18 -9.84 -0.39
N ILE A 156 -11.63 -8.80 -1.08
CA ILE A 156 -12.34 -7.67 -0.52
C ILE A 156 -13.75 -7.66 -1.12
N GLY A 157 -14.75 -7.45 -0.29
CA GLY A 157 -16.12 -7.19 -0.73
C GLY A 157 -16.64 -5.85 -0.21
N SER A 158 -17.79 -5.43 -0.71
CA SER A 158 -18.41 -4.14 -0.40
C SER A 158 -18.64 -3.94 1.11
N ASN A 159 -19.07 -4.99 1.82
CA ASN A 159 -19.30 -4.94 3.26
C ASN A 159 -18.00 -4.73 4.06
N ASN A 160 -16.89 -5.37 3.66
CA ASN A 160 -15.58 -5.16 4.29
C ASN A 160 -15.17 -3.68 4.17
N ILE A 161 -15.25 -3.13 2.95
CA ILE A 161 -14.87 -1.74 2.68
C ILE A 161 -15.71 -0.76 3.49
N MET A 162 -17.02 -0.97 3.58
CA MET A 162 -17.90 -0.13 4.39
C MET A 162 -17.58 -0.21 5.89
N ALA A 163 -17.27 -1.40 6.40
CA ALA A 163 -16.85 -1.57 7.79
C ALA A 163 -15.50 -0.85 8.08
N TRP A 164 -14.57 -0.86 7.13
CA TRP A 164 -13.30 -0.14 7.26
C TRP A 164 -13.49 1.38 7.15
N LYS A 165 -14.36 1.83 6.25
CA LYS A 165 -14.74 3.25 6.13
C LYS A 165 -15.34 3.78 7.44
N LEU A 166 -16.19 3.00 8.09
CA LEU A 166 -16.77 3.35 9.41
C LEU A 166 -15.68 3.57 10.47
N LYS A 167 -14.53 2.90 10.34
CA LYS A 167 -13.36 3.04 11.23
C LYS A 167 -12.40 4.16 10.82
N GLY A 168 -12.72 4.92 9.75
CA GLY A 168 -11.92 6.05 9.30
C GLY A 168 -11.03 5.79 8.08
N ALA A 169 -11.14 4.62 7.44
CA ALA A 169 -10.44 4.38 6.18
C ALA A 169 -11.01 5.28 5.07
N VAL A 170 -10.13 5.93 4.31
CA VAL A 170 -10.47 6.83 3.20
C VAL A 170 -10.45 6.12 1.84
N GLY A 171 -9.89 4.92 1.77
CA GLY A 171 -9.83 4.12 0.55
C GLY A 171 -9.09 2.81 0.76
N VAL A 172 -9.06 2.02 -0.31
CA VAL A 172 -8.42 0.70 -0.34
C VAL A 172 -7.58 0.58 -1.60
N ILE A 173 -6.40 -0.02 -1.49
CA ILE A 173 -5.55 -0.37 -2.62
C ILE A 173 -5.12 -1.82 -2.47
N THR A 174 -5.31 -2.61 -3.53
CA THR A 174 -4.88 -4.01 -3.54
C THR A 174 -4.01 -4.30 -4.76
N SER A 175 -2.99 -5.13 -4.57
CA SER A 175 -2.14 -5.59 -5.66
C SER A 175 -2.84 -6.61 -6.57
N ASN A 176 -4.04 -7.06 -6.22
CA ASN A 176 -4.75 -8.07 -6.99
C ASN A 176 -6.25 -7.76 -7.13
N THR A 177 -7.15 -8.36 -6.34
CA THR A 177 -8.56 -8.47 -6.71
C THR A 177 -9.53 -8.01 -5.62
N CYS A 178 -10.71 -7.55 -6.09
CA CYS A 178 -11.87 -7.24 -5.27
C CYS A 178 -13.13 -7.78 -5.97
N ARG A 179 -14.18 -8.05 -5.20
CA ARG A 179 -15.52 -8.38 -5.72
C ARG A 179 -16.59 -7.37 -5.24
N ASP A 180 -17.84 -7.57 -5.59
CA ASP A 180 -18.96 -6.66 -5.25
C ASP A 180 -18.72 -5.24 -5.81
N THR A 181 -18.19 -5.16 -7.02
CA THR A 181 -17.68 -3.90 -7.59
C THR A 181 -18.79 -2.91 -7.88
N ASP A 182 -19.99 -3.37 -8.26
CA ASP A 182 -21.15 -2.51 -8.54
C ASP A 182 -21.60 -1.78 -7.26
N GLU A 183 -21.64 -2.49 -6.14
CA GLU A 183 -21.96 -1.93 -4.83
C GLU A 183 -20.90 -0.93 -4.38
N ILE A 184 -19.61 -1.24 -4.55
CA ILE A 184 -18.52 -0.35 -4.19
C ILE A 184 -18.56 0.95 -4.99
N ILE A 185 -18.85 0.89 -6.28
CA ILE A 185 -19.03 2.07 -7.13
C ILE A 185 -20.23 2.90 -6.64
N THR A 186 -21.35 2.25 -6.33
CA THR A 186 -22.55 2.90 -5.80
C THR A 186 -22.28 3.57 -4.46
N GLN A 187 -21.51 2.92 -3.58
CA GLN A 187 -21.10 3.43 -2.27
C GLN A 187 -20.04 4.55 -2.37
N LYS A 188 -19.49 4.79 -3.56
CA LYS A 188 -18.45 5.80 -3.83
C LYS A 188 -17.26 5.69 -2.88
N VAL A 189 -16.78 4.46 -2.62
CA VAL A 189 -15.55 4.25 -1.87
C VAL A 189 -14.38 4.16 -2.87
N PRO A 190 -13.33 4.96 -2.68
CA PRO A 190 -12.13 4.86 -3.51
C PRO A 190 -11.49 3.48 -3.37
N LEU A 191 -11.35 2.79 -4.50
CA LEU A 191 -10.69 1.48 -4.60
C LEU A 191 -9.79 1.45 -5.81
N TYR A 192 -8.54 1.01 -5.60
CA TYR A 192 -7.55 0.77 -6.64
C TYR A 192 -7.17 -0.71 -6.62
N LEU A 193 -7.21 -1.36 -7.77
CA LEU A 193 -7.03 -2.81 -7.89
C LEU A 193 -6.41 -3.15 -9.26
N LYS A 194 -5.81 -4.33 -9.33
CA LYS A 194 -5.30 -4.86 -10.59
C LYS A 194 -6.43 -5.40 -11.47
N GLN A 195 -7.36 -6.17 -10.87
CA GLN A 195 -8.47 -6.80 -11.59
C GLN A 195 -9.63 -7.15 -10.67
N VAL A 196 -10.77 -7.47 -11.26
CA VAL A 196 -11.96 -7.95 -10.53
C VAL A 196 -11.80 -9.45 -10.24
N GLY A 197 -12.05 -9.85 -8.98
CA GLY A 197 -12.09 -11.24 -8.56
C GLY A 197 -13.51 -11.69 -8.19
N ARG A 198 -13.72 -13.00 -8.02
CA ARG A 198 -15.06 -13.57 -7.82
C ARG A 198 -15.18 -14.49 -6.62
N GLY A 199 -14.12 -15.23 -6.30
CA GLY A 199 -14.11 -16.21 -5.21
C GLY A 199 -14.05 -15.59 -3.81
N ILE A 200 -14.43 -16.37 -2.79
CA ILE A 200 -14.20 -16.02 -1.39
C ILE A 200 -12.78 -16.37 -0.95
N ARG A 201 -12.28 -15.73 0.12
CA ARG A 201 -10.97 -16.06 0.71
C ARG A 201 -10.85 -17.52 1.20
N PRO A 202 -11.86 -18.11 1.87
CA PRO A 202 -11.77 -19.49 2.34
C PRO A 202 -11.34 -20.50 1.27
N GLY A 203 -10.31 -21.28 1.61
CA GLY A 203 -9.69 -22.27 0.73
C GLY A 203 -8.81 -21.70 -0.39
N ARG A 204 -8.49 -20.38 -0.35
CA ARG A 204 -7.67 -19.73 -1.38
C ARG A 204 -6.52 -18.94 -0.80
N ASN A 205 -6.76 -18.02 0.12
CA ASN A 205 -5.70 -17.23 0.74
C ASN A 205 -5.85 -17.09 2.26
N GLU A 206 -4.73 -16.84 2.92
CA GLU A 206 -4.62 -16.64 4.37
C GLU A 206 -3.93 -15.31 4.63
N VAL A 207 -4.25 -14.67 5.78
CA VAL A 207 -3.50 -13.50 6.22
C VAL A 207 -2.16 -13.94 6.79
N GLU A 208 -1.07 -13.45 6.20
CA GLU A 208 0.29 -13.76 6.66
C GLU A 208 0.77 -12.73 7.68
N SER A 209 0.55 -11.43 7.38
CA SER A 209 0.97 -10.36 8.28
C SER A 209 0.09 -9.13 8.14
N VAL A 210 0.10 -8.32 9.20
CA VAL A 210 -0.53 -7.00 9.23
C VAL A 210 0.44 -5.97 9.77
N ASN A 211 0.34 -4.76 9.25
CA ASN A 211 1.16 -3.62 9.65
C ASN A 211 2.67 -3.92 9.59
N ARG A 212 3.07 -4.65 8.55
CA ARG A 212 4.44 -5.00 8.18
C ARG A 212 4.77 -4.43 6.80
N PRO A 213 6.06 -4.32 6.44
CA PRO A 213 6.43 -3.96 5.08
C PRO A 213 5.84 -4.94 4.06
N ILE A 214 5.27 -4.42 2.98
CA ILE A 214 4.69 -5.19 1.89
C ILE A 214 5.18 -4.66 0.54
N VAL A 215 4.89 -5.40 -0.54
CA VAL A 215 5.15 -4.97 -1.91
C VAL A 215 3.82 -4.72 -2.62
N LEU A 216 3.60 -3.49 -3.05
CA LEU A 216 2.42 -3.09 -3.82
C LEU A 216 2.86 -2.72 -5.24
N GLY A 217 2.54 -3.55 -6.25
CA GLY A 217 2.87 -3.25 -7.64
C GLY A 217 4.33 -2.85 -7.86
N GLY A 218 5.28 -3.56 -7.24
CA GLY A 218 6.71 -3.32 -7.33
C GLY A 218 7.28 -2.28 -6.35
N VAL A 219 6.43 -1.60 -5.57
CA VAL A 219 6.83 -0.57 -4.59
C VAL A 219 6.83 -1.14 -3.18
N LEU A 220 7.91 -0.90 -2.43
CA LEU A 220 7.94 -1.15 -0.99
C LEU A 220 7.02 -0.16 -0.27
N VAL A 221 6.06 -0.67 0.49
CA VAL A 221 5.16 0.13 1.33
C VAL A 221 5.42 -0.19 2.80
N MET A 222 5.83 0.81 3.54
CA MET A 222 5.95 0.70 5.00
C MET A 222 4.65 1.14 5.67
N PRO A 223 4.26 0.51 6.78
CA PRO A 223 3.18 1.05 7.62
C PRO A 223 3.46 2.52 7.98
N GLY A 224 2.48 3.39 7.77
CA GLY A 224 2.62 4.82 8.04
C GLY A 224 3.14 5.66 6.88
N ASP A 225 3.50 5.08 5.74
CA ASP A 225 3.80 5.83 4.51
C ASP A 225 2.57 6.57 4.01
N VAL A 226 2.79 7.66 3.26
CA VAL A 226 1.70 8.41 2.64
C VAL A 226 1.37 7.79 1.30
N VAL A 227 0.08 7.57 1.07
CA VAL A 227 -0.42 7.05 -0.20
C VAL A 227 -1.27 8.12 -0.86
N VAL A 228 -0.94 8.45 -2.11
CA VAL A 228 -1.73 9.33 -2.96
C VAL A 228 -2.18 8.54 -4.19
N ALA A 229 -3.46 8.64 -4.52
CA ALA A 229 -4.00 7.94 -5.68
C ALA A 229 -5.09 8.77 -6.37
N ASP A 230 -5.06 8.79 -7.70
CA ASP A 230 -6.01 9.50 -8.54
C ASP A 230 -6.18 8.83 -9.91
N GLY A 231 -6.62 9.58 -10.92
CA GLY A 231 -6.83 9.07 -12.27
C GLY A 231 -5.58 8.53 -12.97
N ASP A 232 -4.39 8.91 -12.51
CA ASP A 232 -3.09 8.53 -13.07
C ASP A 232 -2.51 7.28 -12.39
N GLY A 233 -3.11 6.83 -11.29
CA GLY A 233 -2.67 5.63 -10.56
C GLY A 233 -2.37 5.89 -9.10
N VAL A 234 -1.32 5.27 -8.58
CA VAL A 234 -0.95 5.30 -7.16
C VAL A 234 0.53 5.66 -6.99
N ILE A 235 0.82 6.54 -6.04
CA ILE A 235 2.18 6.82 -5.59
C ILE A 235 2.28 6.68 -4.07
N VAL A 236 3.38 6.07 -3.61
CA VAL A 236 3.69 5.89 -2.19
C VAL A 236 4.87 6.76 -1.82
N VAL A 237 4.73 7.56 -0.78
CA VAL A 237 5.78 8.47 -0.29
C VAL A 237 6.28 7.98 1.05
N PRO A 238 7.59 7.66 1.17
CA PRO A 238 8.18 7.29 2.44
C PRO A 238 7.98 8.37 3.49
N ARG A 239 7.44 7.98 4.66
CA ARG A 239 7.06 8.91 5.72
C ARG A 239 8.14 9.94 6.07
N LYS A 240 9.41 9.52 6.07
CA LYS A 240 10.57 10.36 6.46
C LYS A 240 10.78 11.60 5.60
N VAL A 241 10.35 11.58 4.32
CA VAL A 241 10.50 12.68 3.36
C VAL A 241 9.17 13.37 3.02
N ALA A 242 8.06 12.89 3.58
CA ALA A 242 6.71 13.27 3.17
C ALA A 242 6.47 14.80 3.20
N LEU A 243 6.89 15.48 4.26
CA LEU A 243 6.68 16.94 4.37
C LEU A 243 7.49 17.73 3.34
N GLU A 244 8.68 17.26 2.99
CA GLU A 244 9.51 17.91 1.97
C GLU A 244 8.96 17.69 0.57
N VAL A 245 8.53 16.46 0.26
CA VAL A 245 7.80 16.11 -0.96
C VAL A 245 6.56 16.99 -1.12
N ALA A 246 5.70 17.06 -0.10
CA ALA A 246 4.48 17.87 -0.14
C ALA A 246 4.77 19.35 -0.40
N ARG A 247 5.78 19.91 0.26
CA ARG A 247 6.17 21.31 0.07
C ARG A 247 6.51 21.63 -1.39
N TYR A 248 7.28 20.76 -2.04
CA TYR A 248 7.64 20.96 -3.44
C TYR A 248 6.46 20.69 -4.38
N ALA A 249 5.68 19.64 -4.14
CA ALA A 249 4.49 19.31 -4.89
C ALA A 249 3.46 20.46 -4.92
N HIS A 250 3.29 21.18 -3.80
CA HIS A 250 2.45 22.39 -3.78
C HIS A 250 2.98 23.49 -4.71
N LYS A 251 4.30 23.69 -4.76
CA LYS A 251 4.89 24.65 -5.71
C LYS A 251 4.56 24.28 -7.16
N VAL A 252 4.59 23.00 -7.49
CA VAL A 252 4.27 22.50 -8.83
C VAL A 252 2.80 22.72 -9.16
N ILE A 253 1.88 22.25 -8.31
CA ILE A 253 0.42 22.38 -8.57
C ILE A 253 -0.03 23.82 -8.66
N ASP A 254 0.56 24.72 -7.86
CA ASP A 254 0.23 26.15 -7.91
C ASP A 254 0.65 26.78 -9.24
N GLY A 255 1.83 26.40 -9.76
CA GLY A 255 2.29 26.77 -11.10
C GLY A 255 1.34 26.28 -12.20
N ASP A 256 0.97 24.98 -12.12
CA ASP A 256 0.06 24.35 -13.05
C ASP A 256 -1.33 24.99 -13.06
N LYS A 257 -1.89 25.27 -11.89
CA LYS A 257 -3.19 25.94 -11.78
C LYS A 257 -3.17 27.31 -12.41
N ASN A 258 -2.10 28.09 -12.20
CA ASN A 258 -1.94 29.41 -12.81
C ASN A 258 -1.88 29.30 -14.35
N ALA A 259 -1.02 28.43 -14.87
CA ALA A 259 -0.90 28.21 -16.31
C ALA A 259 -2.23 27.73 -16.92
N ARG A 260 -2.93 26.82 -16.26
CA ARG A 260 -4.24 26.29 -16.73
C ARG A 260 -5.31 27.36 -16.74
N ARG A 261 -5.39 28.24 -15.73
CA ARG A 261 -6.30 29.38 -15.72
C ARG A 261 -6.09 30.29 -16.92
N ASP A 262 -4.83 30.58 -17.27
CA ASP A 262 -4.50 31.40 -18.43
C ASP A 262 -4.90 30.74 -19.75
N LEU A 263 -4.69 29.43 -19.86
CA LEU A 263 -5.11 28.65 -21.05
C LEU A 263 -6.63 28.61 -21.18
N TYR A 264 -7.36 28.37 -20.08
CA TYR A 264 -8.83 28.36 -20.07
C TYR A 264 -9.39 29.71 -20.50
N LYS A 265 -8.83 30.81 -19.98
CA LYS A 265 -9.23 32.15 -20.39
C LYS A 265 -9.02 32.40 -21.89
N LYS A 266 -7.85 31.96 -22.44
CA LYS A 266 -7.55 32.10 -23.86
C LYS A 266 -8.47 31.25 -24.75
N LEU A 267 -8.91 30.10 -24.26
CA LEU A 267 -9.79 29.17 -24.98
C LEU A 267 -11.29 29.45 -24.75
N GLY A 268 -11.65 30.42 -23.91
CA GLY A 268 -13.04 30.71 -23.57
C GLY A 268 -13.74 29.61 -22.75
N LEU A 269 -12.96 28.77 -22.05
CA LEU A 269 -13.47 27.68 -21.22
C LEU A 269 -13.88 28.19 -19.82
N PRO A 270 -14.97 27.67 -19.23
CA PRO A 270 -15.35 28.02 -17.87
C PRO A 270 -14.35 27.41 -16.87
N ALA A 271 -14.11 28.13 -15.77
CA ALA A 271 -13.32 27.60 -14.65
C ALA A 271 -13.96 26.34 -14.06
N ASP A 272 -13.14 25.39 -13.66
CA ASP A 272 -13.53 24.16 -12.98
C ASP A 272 -12.62 23.84 -11.78
N LYS A 273 -12.79 22.67 -11.17
CA LYS A 273 -11.97 22.25 -10.02
C LYS A 273 -10.47 22.09 -10.33
N SER A 274 -10.09 21.98 -11.61
CA SER A 274 -8.68 21.88 -11.99
C SER A 274 -7.98 23.24 -12.03
N THR A 275 -8.75 24.31 -12.00
CA THR A 275 -8.26 25.71 -12.03
C THR A 275 -8.34 26.40 -10.66
N ASN A 276 -9.01 25.76 -9.68
CA ASN A 276 -9.28 26.33 -8.35
C ASN A 276 -8.36 25.78 -7.25
#